data_10a7abb6b46b0dd9b4a0c4ed3ef6c6cf
#
_entry.id   10a7abb6b46b0dd9b4a0c4ed3ef6c6cf
#
_cell.length_a   1.000
_cell.length_b   1.000
_cell.length_c   1.000
_cell.angle_alpha   90.00
_cell.angle_beta   90.00
_cell.angle_gamma   90.00
#
_symmetry.space_group_name_H-M   'P 1'
#
loop_
_entity.id
_entity.type
_entity.pdbx_description
1 polymer ?
#
loop_
_entity_poly.entity_id
_entity_poly.type
_entity_poly.pdbx_seq_one_letter_code
_entity_poly.pdbx_strand_id
1 'polypeptide(L)'
;MLIEATSTPPGMGSMVLPGYGAELLNWLNRAPQIATFGAMVADRGAGSVLSVRGQTLVRYNITRADIGKLVVAVEAMGRLLFAAGAVEVLTGLPGAMTVASMPALRDALQRSNPRGLHLAAFHPTGTAAAGADEQLCPVDTTGRLRGVDGVWVADASILPSCPEVNPQVSIMALAQAVADEVVGAR
;
A
#
# COMPACT_ATOMS: atom_id res chain seq x y z
N MET A 1 3.75 -10.92 -3.90
CA MET A 1 3.20 -9.84 -4.76
C MET A 1 1.85 -10.26 -5.26
N LEU A 2 0.84 -9.44 -5.09
CA LEU A 2 -0.54 -9.63 -5.57
C LEU A 2 -0.85 -8.52 -6.60
N ILE A 3 -1.43 -8.88 -7.74
CA ILE A 3 -1.99 -7.92 -8.69
C ILE A 3 -3.50 -8.02 -8.58
N GLU A 4 -4.15 -6.89 -8.42
CA GLU A 4 -5.60 -6.81 -8.27
C GLU A 4 -6.20 -5.74 -9.19
N ALA A 5 -7.38 -6.03 -9.72
CA ALA A 5 -8.17 -5.00 -10.39
C ALA A 5 -8.75 -4.07 -9.31
N THR A 6 -8.61 -2.78 -9.51
CA THR A 6 -9.13 -1.79 -8.59
C THR A 6 -10.24 -0.99 -9.26
N SER A 7 -11.26 -0.64 -8.48
CA SER A 7 -12.31 0.27 -8.88
C SER A 7 -12.32 1.44 -7.92
N THR A 8 -12.13 2.62 -8.43
CA THR A 8 -12.21 3.84 -7.64
C THR A 8 -13.54 4.54 -7.91
N PRO A 9 -14.28 4.98 -6.87
CA PRO A 9 -15.40 5.88 -7.08
C PRO A 9 -14.97 7.13 -7.87
N PRO A 10 -15.84 7.72 -8.68
CA PRO A 10 -15.48 8.87 -9.54
C PRO A 10 -14.76 10.00 -8.81
N GLY A 11 -15.14 10.29 -7.57
CA GLY A 11 -14.48 11.33 -6.75
C GLY A 11 -13.06 10.99 -6.30
N MET A 12 -12.67 9.72 -6.30
CA MET A 12 -11.30 9.27 -5.97
C MET A 12 -10.42 9.09 -7.20
N GLY A 13 -10.96 9.15 -8.41
CA GLY A 13 -10.19 9.03 -9.65
C GLY A 13 -9.07 10.07 -9.74
N SER A 14 -9.31 11.27 -9.22
CA SER A 14 -8.30 12.33 -9.16
C SER A 14 -7.07 12.03 -8.30
N MET A 15 -7.13 11.02 -7.42
CA MET A 15 -5.98 10.61 -6.60
C MET A 15 -4.99 9.72 -7.37
N VAL A 16 -5.44 9.07 -8.43
CA VAL A 16 -4.64 8.11 -9.20
C VAL A 16 -4.37 8.56 -10.63
N LEU A 17 -5.16 9.50 -11.15
CA LEU A 17 -4.98 10.07 -12.47
C LEU A 17 -4.00 11.25 -12.43
N PRO A 18 -3.13 11.37 -13.44
CA PRO A 18 -2.11 12.41 -13.46
C PRO A 18 -2.66 13.78 -13.87
N GLY A 19 -1.87 14.82 -13.60
CA GLY A 19 -2.15 16.18 -14.02
C GLY A 19 -3.07 16.96 -13.08
N TYR A 20 -3.40 18.17 -13.48
CA TYR A 20 -4.30 19.08 -12.77
C TYR A 20 -5.08 19.94 -13.77
N GLY A 21 -6.16 20.57 -13.32
CA GLY A 21 -6.97 21.46 -14.16
C GLY A 21 -7.54 20.75 -15.39
N ALA A 22 -7.34 21.30 -16.58
CA ALA A 22 -7.88 20.77 -17.82
C ALA A 22 -7.33 19.37 -18.18
N GLU A 23 -6.07 19.08 -17.84
CA GLU A 23 -5.46 17.78 -18.08
C GLU A 23 -6.14 16.69 -17.26
N LEU A 24 -6.31 16.90 -15.95
CA LEU A 24 -7.01 15.98 -15.07
C LEU A 24 -8.46 15.78 -15.51
N LEU A 25 -9.14 16.88 -15.89
CA LEU A 25 -10.52 16.80 -16.39
C LEU A 25 -10.62 15.93 -17.66
N ASN A 26 -9.64 16.05 -18.55
CA ASN A 26 -9.58 15.19 -19.75
C ASN A 26 -9.47 13.70 -19.40
N TRP A 27 -8.64 13.34 -18.41
CA TRP A 27 -8.55 11.97 -17.90
C TRP A 27 -9.85 11.51 -17.23
N LEU A 28 -10.48 12.35 -16.41
CA LEU A 28 -11.74 12.03 -15.76
C LEU A 28 -12.88 11.78 -16.78
N ASN A 29 -12.91 12.53 -17.86
CA ASN A 29 -13.88 12.32 -18.95
C ASN A 29 -13.66 10.98 -19.68
N ARG A 30 -12.44 10.45 -19.66
CA ARG A 30 -12.09 9.14 -20.22
C ARG A 30 -12.24 7.99 -19.21
N ALA A 31 -12.60 8.27 -17.96
CA ALA A 31 -12.68 7.27 -16.89
C ALA A 31 -13.45 5.98 -17.26
N PRO A 32 -14.57 6.01 -18.03
CA PRO A 32 -15.25 4.79 -18.47
C PRO A 32 -14.41 3.87 -19.38
N GLN A 33 -13.31 4.39 -19.93
CA GLN A 33 -12.40 3.67 -20.83
C GLN A 33 -11.10 3.24 -20.12
N ILE A 34 -10.98 3.53 -18.81
CA ILE A 34 -9.77 3.27 -18.02
C ILE A 34 -10.01 2.07 -17.11
N ALA A 35 -9.24 1.01 -17.31
CA ALA A 35 -9.12 -0.08 -16.36
C ALA A 35 -7.93 0.19 -15.44
N THR A 36 -8.14 0.02 -14.13
CA THR A 36 -7.11 0.28 -13.13
C THR A 36 -6.68 -1.01 -12.45
N PHE A 37 -5.37 -1.22 -12.37
CA PHE A 37 -4.76 -2.30 -11.60
C PHE A 37 -3.85 -1.72 -10.53
N GLY A 38 -3.87 -2.35 -9.36
CA GLY A 38 -2.91 -2.15 -8.30
C GLY A 38 -2.01 -3.37 -8.14
N ALA A 39 -0.78 -3.15 -7.71
CA ALA A 39 0.08 -4.24 -7.26
C ALA A 39 0.45 -4.03 -5.81
N MET A 40 0.09 -4.99 -4.96
CA MET A 40 0.45 -5.02 -3.57
C MET A 40 1.72 -5.82 -3.35
N VAL A 41 2.67 -5.23 -2.66
CA VAL A 41 3.96 -5.83 -2.31
C VAL A 41 4.08 -5.83 -0.80
N ALA A 42 4.29 -7.00 -0.20
CA ALA A 42 4.72 -7.08 1.19
C ALA A 42 6.15 -6.54 1.27
N ASP A 43 6.25 -5.30 1.71
CA ASP A 43 7.51 -4.60 1.84
C ASP A 43 8.24 -4.98 3.14
N ARG A 44 9.57 -4.78 3.12
CA ARG A 44 10.44 -4.92 4.28
C ARG A 44 10.94 -3.57 4.79
N GLY A 45 10.42 -2.50 4.21
CA GLY A 45 10.70 -1.15 4.64
C GLY A 45 10.23 -0.93 6.07
N ALA A 46 10.98 -0.14 6.82
CA ALA A 46 10.61 0.28 8.15
C ALA A 46 10.37 1.79 8.18
N GLY A 47 9.50 2.20 9.07
CA GLY A 47 9.17 3.59 9.27
C GLY A 47 9.03 3.96 10.74
N SER A 48 8.71 5.20 11.00
CA SER A 48 8.38 5.71 12.33
C SER A 48 7.23 6.71 12.24
N VAL A 49 6.40 6.68 13.26
CA VAL A 49 5.33 7.66 13.46
C VAL A 49 5.68 8.50 14.68
N LEU A 50 5.75 9.80 14.49
CA LEU A 50 6.10 10.76 15.52
C LEU A 50 4.96 11.76 15.71
N SER A 51 4.73 12.19 16.93
CA SER A 51 3.86 13.33 17.21
C SER A 51 4.72 14.56 17.52
N VAL A 52 4.59 15.59 16.71
CA VAL A 52 5.32 16.86 16.89
C VAL A 52 4.30 18.00 16.95
N ARG A 53 4.20 18.64 18.11
CA ARG A 53 3.25 19.75 18.35
C ARG A 53 1.80 19.39 17.99
N GLY A 54 1.37 18.14 18.28
CA GLY A 54 0.03 17.67 17.97
C GLY A 54 -0.20 17.25 16.52
N GLN A 55 0.81 17.33 15.67
CA GLN A 55 0.76 16.84 14.28
C GLN A 55 1.45 15.50 14.16
N THR A 56 0.84 14.58 13.43
CA THR A 56 1.43 13.27 13.12
C THR A 56 2.40 13.40 11.97
N LEU A 57 3.66 13.03 12.21
CA LEU A 57 4.70 12.94 11.20
C LEU A 57 5.02 11.48 10.94
N VAL A 58 4.83 11.03 9.71
CA VAL A 58 5.18 9.68 9.27
C VAL A 58 6.47 9.74 8.46
N ARG A 59 7.45 8.91 8.85
CA ARG A 59 8.67 8.68 8.08
C ARG A 59 8.66 7.24 7.62
N TYR A 60 8.89 7.01 6.34
CA TYR A 60 8.96 5.69 5.74
C TYR A 60 10.00 5.66 4.62
N ASN A 61 10.78 4.57 4.57
CA ASN A 61 11.76 4.35 3.52
C ASN A 61 11.56 2.98 2.89
N ILE A 62 11.21 2.98 1.62
CA ILE A 62 11.15 1.76 0.83
C ILE A 62 12.57 1.23 0.53
N THR A 63 12.76 -0.08 0.67
CA THR A 63 14.06 -0.71 0.39
C THR A 63 14.32 -0.86 -1.12
N ARG A 64 15.59 -1.06 -1.50
CA ARG A 64 15.92 -1.36 -2.91
C ARG A 64 15.30 -2.67 -3.39
N ALA A 65 15.21 -3.66 -2.50
CA ALA A 65 14.61 -4.95 -2.81
C ALA A 65 13.10 -4.80 -3.10
N ASP A 66 12.40 -3.97 -2.31
CA ASP A 66 10.98 -3.72 -2.51
C ASP A 66 10.72 -2.91 -3.78
N ILE A 67 11.58 -1.94 -4.10
CA ILE A 67 11.54 -1.24 -5.40
C ILE A 67 11.70 -2.23 -6.55
N GLY A 68 12.61 -3.21 -6.45
CA GLY A 68 12.76 -4.26 -7.45
C GLY A 68 11.47 -5.05 -7.68
N LYS A 69 10.74 -5.40 -6.60
CA LYS A 69 9.43 -6.05 -6.70
C LYS A 69 8.39 -5.17 -7.39
N LEU A 70 8.39 -3.86 -7.09
CA LEU A 70 7.47 -2.91 -7.73
C LEU A 70 7.73 -2.77 -9.22
N VAL A 71 8.97 -2.73 -9.67
CA VAL A 71 9.34 -2.70 -11.09
C VAL A 71 8.80 -3.94 -11.81
N VAL A 72 8.98 -5.12 -11.22
CA VAL A 72 8.43 -6.38 -11.76
C VAL A 72 6.89 -6.32 -11.79
N ALA A 73 6.28 -5.74 -10.77
CA ALA A 73 4.83 -5.58 -10.71
C ALA A 73 4.30 -4.67 -11.83
N VAL A 74 4.92 -3.52 -12.07
CA VAL A 74 4.53 -2.59 -13.13
C VAL A 74 4.67 -3.25 -14.51
N GLU A 75 5.75 -4.00 -14.76
CA GLU A 75 5.91 -4.75 -16.01
C GLU A 75 4.82 -5.81 -16.18
N ALA A 76 4.48 -6.55 -15.11
CA ALA A 76 3.45 -7.58 -15.14
C ALA A 76 2.06 -6.98 -15.39
N MET A 77 1.70 -5.87 -14.72
CA MET A 77 0.45 -5.15 -14.95
C MET A 77 0.36 -4.62 -16.39
N GLY A 78 1.42 -4.03 -16.92
CA GLY A 78 1.47 -3.57 -18.30
C GLY A 78 1.25 -4.71 -19.28
N ARG A 79 1.85 -5.88 -19.03
CA ARG A 79 1.65 -7.09 -19.86
C ARG A 79 0.20 -7.55 -19.85
N LEU A 80 -0.46 -7.55 -18.67
CA LEU A 80 -1.88 -7.89 -18.57
C LEU A 80 -2.76 -6.91 -19.31
N LEU A 81 -2.53 -5.60 -19.15
CA LEU A 81 -3.31 -4.55 -19.80
C LEU A 81 -3.19 -4.63 -21.33
N PHE A 82 -1.98 -4.74 -21.88
CA PHE A 82 -1.80 -4.86 -23.32
C PHE A 82 -2.36 -6.17 -23.87
N ALA A 83 -2.26 -7.29 -23.14
CA ALA A 83 -2.88 -8.55 -23.54
C ALA A 83 -4.42 -8.47 -23.53
N ALA A 84 -5.00 -7.63 -22.67
CA ALA A 84 -6.43 -7.34 -22.64
C ALA A 84 -6.89 -6.31 -23.69
N GLY A 85 -5.98 -5.81 -24.53
CA GLY A 85 -6.31 -4.90 -25.63
C GLY A 85 -6.18 -3.41 -25.28
N ALA A 86 -5.50 -3.04 -24.19
CA ALA A 86 -5.21 -1.65 -23.92
C ALA A 86 -4.36 -1.03 -25.04
N VAL A 87 -4.77 0.13 -25.52
CA VAL A 87 -4.03 0.88 -26.57
C VAL A 87 -2.92 1.73 -25.99
N GLU A 88 -3.05 2.08 -24.71
CA GLU A 88 -2.05 2.85 -23.96
C GLU A 88 -2.12 2.48 -22.48
N VAL A 89 -1.02 2.59 -21.77
CA VAL A 89 -0.90 2.32 -20.31
C VAL A 89 -0.34 3.55 -19.63
N LEU A 90 -1.05 4.02 -18.57
CA LEU A 90 -0.55 5.00 -17.62
C LEU A 90 0.40 4.29 -16.65
N THR A 91 1.66 4.66 -16.64
CA THR A 91 2.71 3.91 -15.94
C THR A 91 2.92 4.32 -14.49
N GLY A 92 2.53 5.54 -14.13
CA GLY A 92 2.92 6.17 -12.86
C GLY A 92 4.43 6.50 -12.75
N LEU A 93 5.19 6.37 -13.84
CA LEU A 93 6.63 6.64 -13.86
C LEU A 93 6.91 8.12 -14.18
N PRO A 94 7.84 8.77 -13.48
CA PRO A 94 8.27 10.11 -13.85
C PRO A 94 8.87 10.15 -15.27
N GLY A 95 8.44 11.10 -16.08
CA GLY A 95 8.95 11.31 -17.44
C GLY A 95 8.45 10.30 -18.50
N ALA A 96 7.64 9.33 -18.12
CA ALA A 96 7.02 8.37 -19.04
C ALA A 96 5.58 8.09 -18.60
N MET A 97 4.75 9.12 -18.58
CA MET A 97 3.38 9.07 -18.06
C MET A 97 2.53 8.02 -18.77
N THR A 98 2.62 7.94 -20.10
CA THR A 98 1.92 6.94 -20.91
C THR A 98 2.88 6.21 -21.83
N VAL A 99 2.57 4.95 -22.13
CA VAL A 99 3.28 4.12 -23.11
C VAL A 99 2.27 3.33 -23.93
N ALA A 100 2.58 3.13 -25.21
CA ALA A 100 1.69 2.44 -26.15
C ALA A 100 2.15 1.01 -26.51
N SER A 101 3.18 0.49 -25.84
CA SER A 101 3.67 -0.87 -26.10
C SER A 101 4.53 -1.41 -24.96
N MET A 102 4.68 -2.74 -24.90
CA MET A 102 5.58 -3.39 -23.94
C MET A 102 7.06 -3.01 -24.10
N PRO A 103 7.62 -2.89 -25.33
CA PRO A 103 8.97 -2.37 -25.49
C PRO A 103 9.15 -0.97 -24.90
N ALA A 104 8.19 -0.06 -25.14
CA ALA A 104 8.22 1.30 -24.59
C ALA A 104 8.11 1.29 -23.06
N LEU A 105 7.29 0.40 -22.47
CA LEU A 105 7.21 0.24 -21.01
C LEU A 105 8.53 -0.21 -20.40
N ARG A 106 9.18 -1.22 -20.98
CA ARG A 106 10.47 -1.72 -20.49
C ARG A 106 11.58 -0.66 -20.56
N ASP A 107 11.61 0.06 -21.68
CA ASP A 107 12.53 1.17 -21.84
C ASP A 107 12.26 2.30 -20.82
N ALA A 108 11.00 2.63 -20.56
CA ALA A 108 10.63 3.57 -19.51
C ALA A 108 11.06 3.11 -18.13
N LEU A 109 10.86 1.84 -17.78
CA LEU A 109 11.31 1.24 -16.50
C LEU A 109 12.82 1.27 -16.33
N GLN A 110 13.59 1.10 -17.40
CA GLN A 110 15.06 1.16 -17.34
C GLN A 110 15.59 2.58 -17.18
N ARG A 111 14.94 3.58 -17.77
CA ARG A 111 15.41 4.98 -17.77
C ARG A 111 14.86 5.81 -16.62
N SER A 112 13.70 5.45 -16.09
CA SER A 112 13.08 6.19 -14.99
C SER A 112 13.68 5.82 -13.65
N ASN A 113 13.63 6.77 -12.71
CA ASN A 113 13.92 6.47 -11.32
C ASN A 113 12.70 5.79 -10.67
N PRO A 114 12.76 4.49 -10.33
CA PRO A 114 11.61 3.78 -9.76
C PRO A 114 11.16 4.31 -8.38
N ARG A 115 12.01 5.12 -7.71
CA ARG A 115 11.62 5.80 -6.45
C ARG A 115 10.57 6.89 -6.65
N GLY A 116 10.38 7.33 -7.89
CA GLY A 116 9.34 8.29 -8.27
C GLY A 116 8.03 7.66 -8.68
N LEU A 117 7.86 6.32 -8.56
CA LEU A 117 6.57 5.67 -8.76
C LEU A 117 5.50 6.27 -7.85
N HIS A 118 4.28 6.40 -8.36
CA HIS A 118 3.14 6.74 -7.54
C HIS A 118 2.81 5.55 -6.63
N LEU A 119 3.06 5.71 -5.35
CA LEU A 119 2.85 4.69 -4.34
C LEU A 119 1.80 5.16 -3.33
N ALA A 120 0.97 4.23 -2.88
CA ALA A 120 0.02 4.44 -1.81
C ALA A 120 0.06 3.25 -0.84
N ALA A 121 -0.19 3.49 0.43
CA ALA A 121 -0.34 2.45 1.45
C ALA A 121 -1.77 2.49 1.98
N PHE A 122 -2.57 1.47 1.64
CA PHE A 122 -3.94 1.33 2.13
C PHE A 122 -4.03 0.44 3.37
N HIS A 123 -2.98 -0.31 3.67
CA HIS A 123 -2.93 -1.26 4.76
C HIS A 123 -1.68 -1.04 5.64
N PRO A 124 -1.52 0.14 6.28
CA PRO A 124 -0.40 0.37 7.18
C PRO A 124 -0.51 -0.56 8.40
N THR A 125 0.62 -1.19 8.77
CA THR A 125 0.70 -2.17 9.85
C THR A 125 1.94 -1.92 10.71
N GLY A 126 2.01 -2.57 11.88
CA GLY A 126 3.25 -2.70 12.65
C GLY A 126 3.63 -1.51 13.53
N THR A 127 2.81 -0.46 13.64
CA THR A 127 3.13 0.69 14.51
C THR A 127 3.01 0.39 16.00
N ALA A 128 2.30 -0.69 16.35
CA ALA A 128 2.18 -1.24 17.69
C ALA A 128 2.30 -2.77 17.63
N ALA A 129 3.37 -3.26 17.00
CA ALA A 129 3.55 -4.68 16.73
C ALA A 129 3.39 -5.54 17.98
N ALA A 130 2.58 -6.60 17.87
CA ALA A 130 2.41 -7.57 18.95
C ALA A 130 3.45 -8.69 18.84
N GLY A 131 3.94 -9.15 19.98
CA GLY A 131 4.90 -10.25 20.04
C GLY A 131 5.41 -10.56 21.44
N ALA A 132 6.19 -11.64 21.54
CA ALA A 132 6.76 -12.08 22.81
C ALA A 132 7.97 -11.25 23.26
N ASP A 133 8.68 -10.62 22.33
CA ASP A 133 9.86 -9.82 22.63
C ASP A 133 9.46 -8.44 23.17
N GLU A 134 9.70 -8.22 24.46
CA GLU A 134 9.33 -6.98 25.15
C GLU A 134 10.14 -5.76 24.69
N GLN A 135 11.32 -5.95 24.12
CA GLN A 135 12.15 -4.86 23.64
C GLN A 135 11.71 -4.34 22.27
N LEU A 136 11.12 -5.22 21.45
CA LEU A 136 10.71 -4.92 20.09
C LEU A 136 9.20 -4.71 19.94
N CYS A 137 8.41 -5.32 20.83
CA CYS A 137 6.95 -5.36 20.72
C CYS A 137 6.30 -4.58 21.88
N PRO A 138 5.72 -3.41 21.60
CA PRO A 138 4.99 -2.64 22.62
C PRO A 138 3.69 -3.33 23.07
N VAL A 139 3.18 -4.28 22.28
CA VAL A 139 1.99 -5.06 22.59
C VAL A 139 2.38 -6.52 22.78
N ASP A 140 1.82 -7.19 23.77
CA ASP A 140 2.07 -8.60 24.00
C ASP A 140 1.25 -9.51 23.07
N THR A 141 1.40 -10.83 23.20
CA THR A 141 0.71 -11.82 22.36
C THR A 141 -0.79 -11.91 22.60
N THR A 142 -1.33 -11.26 23.64
CA THR A 142 -2.76 -11.17 23.97
C THR A 142 -3.39 -9.84 23.50
N GLY A 143 -2.60 -8.97 22.88
CA GLY A 143 -3.03 -7.65 22.45
C GLY A 143 -2.95 -6.56 23.51
N ARG A 144 -2.43 -6.86 24.72
CA ARG A 144 -2.30 -5.89 25.81
C ARG A 144 -1.11 -4.96 25.58
N LEU A 145 -1.32 -3.66 25.76
CA LEU A 145 -0.24 -2.67 25.70
C LEU A 145 0.66 -2.80 26.95
N ARG A 146 1.95 -3.02 26.73
CA ARG A 146 2.93 -3.17 27.81
C ARG A 146 3.12 -1.86 28.56
N GLY A 147 3.24 -1.94 29.87
CA GLY A 147 3.45 -0.79 30.74
C GLY A 147 2.23 0.11 30.99
N VAL A 148 1.06 -0.24 30.45
CA VAL A 148 -0.19 0.49 30.65
C VAL A 148 -1.30 -0.50 31.04
N ASP A 149 -1.87 -0.33 32.22
CA ASP A 149 -2.95 -1.21 32.66
C ASP A 149 -4.28 -0.89 31.97
N GLY A 150 -5.02 -1.96 31.61
CA GLY A 150 -6.38 -1.85 31.08
C GLY A 150 -6.46 -1.36 29.62
N VAL A 151 -5.35 -1.39 28.87
CA VAL A 151 -5.32 -0.98 27.45
C VAL A 151 -4.94 -2.15 26.56
N TRP A 152 -5.73 -2.38 25.53
CA TRP A 152 -5.49 -3.36 24.47
C TRP A 152 -5.51 -2.69 23.09
N VAL A 153 -4.79 -3.25 22.14
CA VAL A 153 -4.74 -2.82 20.75
C VAL A 153 -5.35 -3.93 19.88
N ALA A 154 -6.33 -3.60 19.04
CA ALA A 154 -7.12 -4.58 18.28
C ALA A 154 -7.33 -4.14 16.82
N ASP A 155 -6.30 -3.60 16.19
CA ASP A 155 -6.33 -3.13 14.80
C ASP A 155 -5.08 -3.58 14.02
N ALA A 156 -4.92 -3.11 12.79
CA ALA A 156 -3.81 -3.48 11.92
C ALA A 156 -2.42 -3.16 12.50
N SER A 157 -2.32 -2.25 13.46
CA SER A 157 -1.03 -1.84 14.05
C SER A 157 -0.34 -2.97 14.81
N ILE A 158 -1.10 -3.97 15.31
CA ILE A 158 -0.54 -5.13 16.02
C ILE A 158 0.11 -6.16 15.08
N LEU A 159 -0.15 -6.13 13.78
CA LEU A 159 0.47 -7.04 12.83
C LEU A 159 2.00 -6.82 12.80
N PRO A 160 2.81 -7.86 13.06
CA PRO A 160 4.26 -7.71 13.17
C PRO A 160 4.96 -7.53 11.81
N SER A 161 4.26 -7.77 10.71
CA SER A 161 4.77 -7.63 9.35
C SER A 161 3.67 -7.27 8.37
N CYS A 162 4.06 -6.66 7.25
CA CYS A 162 3.13 -6.36 6.16
C CYS A 162 2.65 -7.68 5.52
N PRO A 163 1.32 -7.92 5.45
CA PRO A 163 0.77 -9.10 4.79
C PRO A 163 0.92 -9.04 3.28
N GLU A 164 0.95 -10.22 2.62
CA GLU A 164 1.04 -10.31 1.16
C GLU A 164 -0.32 -10.19 0.45
N VAL A 165 -1.40 -10.08 1.24
CA VAL A 165 -2.80 -9.97 0.79
C VAL A 165 -3.52 -8.91 1.60
N ASN A 166 -4.69 -8.47 1.13
CA ASN A 166 -5.55 -7.53 1.86
C ASN A 166 -5.87 -8.08 3.26
N PRO A 167 -5.49 -7.40 4.36
CA PRO A 167 -5.47 -8.00 5.70
C PRO A 167 -6.80 -7.91 6.46
N GLN A 168 -7.89 -7.47 5.84
CA GLN A 168 -9.15 -7.19 6.54
C GLN A 168 -9.63 -8.39 7.37
N VAL A 169 -9.64 -9.59 6.81
CA VAL A 169 -10.08 -10.80 7.51
C VAL A 169 -9.14 -11.14 8.67
N SER A 170 -7.83 -11.01 8.45
CA SER A 170 -6.82 -11.23 9.49
C SER A 170 -6.97 -10.23 10.63
N ILE A 171 -7.22 -8.94 10.31
CA ILE A 171 -7.43 -7.90 11.33
C ILE A 171 -8.70 -8.20 12.15
N MET A 172 -9.79 -8.58 11.51
CA MET A 172 -11.04 -8.94 12.21
C MET A 172 -10.84 -10.16 13.13
N ALA A 173 -10.13 -11.19 12.67
CA ALA A 173 -9.84 -12.38 13.47
C ALA A 173 -8.96 -12.05 14.68
N LEU A 174 -7.93 -11.22 14.50
CA LEU A 174 -7.09 -10.74 15.61
C LEU A 174 -7.88 -9.87 16.59
N ALA A 175 -8.71 -8.97 16.09
CA ALA A 175 -9.56 -8.13 16.95
C ALA A 175 -10.54 -8.96 17.79
N GLN A 176 -11.10 -10.04 17.22
CA GLN A 176 -11.94 -10.97 17.97
C GLN A 176 -11.15 -11.70 19.05
N ALA A 177 -9.94 -12.19 18.74
CA ALA A 177 -9.09 -12.85 19.74
C ALA A 177 -8.72 -11.90 20.91
N VAL A 178 -8.38 -10.66 20.61
CA VAL A 178 -8.12 -9.63 21.65
C VAL A 178 -9.38 -9.36 22.47
N ALA A 179 -10.56 -9.31 21.84
CA ALA A 179 -11.82 -9.09 22.57
C ALA A 179 -12.12 -10.25 23.54
N ASP A 180 -11.85 -11.48 23.14
CA ASP A 180 -12.03 -12.67 24.00
C ASP A 180 -11.09 -12.61 25.21
N GLU A 181 -9.85 -12.17 25.04
CA GLU A 181 -8.91 -11.93 26.16
C GLU A 181 -9.40 -10.83 27.11
N VAL A 182 -9.92 -9.73 26.60
CA VAL A 182 -10.48 -8.63 27.42
C VAL A 182 -11.66 -9.10 28.27
N VAL A 183 -12.51 -9.98 27.72
CA VAL A 183 -13.68 -10.54 28.44
C VAL A 183 -13.21 -11.56 29.47
N GLY A 184 -12.23 -12.40 29.14
CA GLY A 184 -11.66 -13.41 30.05
C GLY A 184 -10.83 -12.83 31.19
N ALA A 185 -10.33 -11.60 31.06
CA ALA A 185 -9.56 -10.88 32.08
C ALA A 185 -10.43 -10.15 33.14
N ARG A 186 -11.76 -10.21 33.03
CA ARG A 186 -12.74 -9.69 34.00
C ARG A 186 -13.12 -10.79 34.99
#